data_a3c621634ffe2e1b82bf491b3cd68ae1
#
_entry.id   a3c621634ffe2e1b82bf491b3cd68ae1
#
_cell.length_a   1.000
_cell.length_b   1.000
_cell.length_c   1.000
_cell.angle_alpha   90.00
_cell.angle_beta   90.00
_cell.angle_gamma   90.00
#
_symmetry.space_group_name_H-M   'P 1'
#
loop_
_entity.id
_entity.type
_entity.pdbx_description
1 polymer ?
#
loop_
_entity_poly.entity_id
_entity_poly.type
_entity_poly.pdbx_seq_one_letter_code
_entity_poly.pdbx_strand_id
1 'polypeptide(L)'
;MYELLKQEGRAKRGRLTTVHGVIETPVFMNVATAGAIKGGLSSDDLHTIGTQVALCNTYHLHVRPGDELVRRRGGLHPFMRWDRPILTDSGGFQVFSLADLRSIKEEGVTFRSHIDGHKIFMGPEESMQIQSNLGSTIAMAFDECPPALAQREYVAPSVERTTRWLARCRAKMQELNSREDTVNRQQLLFGINQGAVFNDIRIDHAKAISEMELDGYAVGGLAVGETHEQMYDVLDHTVPYLPVDKPTYLMGVGTPQNILEAVERGIDFFDCVYPSRNSRHGNLYTKKGTLHIKSARYAEDDRPIEEGCGCPVCRGGYSRAYLRHLYKAQEALGLRMGVLHNLYYYNHLMEEIRGSLDSGDFAGFKKKALDEMQEGEDR
;
A
#
# COMPACT_ATOMS: atom_id res chain seq x y z
N MET A 1 8.06 -1.05 17.74
CA MET A 1 9.00 -2.20 17.72
C MET A 1 8.33 -3.34 16.97
N TYR A 2 9.03 -3.97 16.01
CA TYR A 2 8.54 -5.16 15.29
C TYR A 2 8.95 -6.43 16.04
N GLU A 3 8.03 -7.37 16.13
CA GLU A 3 8.22 -8.67 16.76
C GLU A 3 7.82 -9.76 15.75
N LEU A 4 8.75 -10.65 15.40
CA LEU A 4 8.47 -11.84 14.59
C LEU A 4 7.87 -12.91 15.52
N LEU A 5 6.58 -13.22 15.33
CA LEU A 5 5.84 -14.16 16.18
C LEU A 5 5.97 -15.60 15.69
N LYS A 6 5.92 -15.79 14.35
CA LYS A 6 6.01 -17.10 13.72
C LYS A 6 6.53 -16.98 12.30
N GLN A 7 7.14 -18.05 11.79
CA GLN A 7 7.65 -18.13 10.44
C GLN A 7 7.38 -19.53 9.85
N GLU A 8 6.92 -19.57 8.59
CA GLU A 8 6.75 -20.79 7.81
C GLU A 8 7.46 -20.59 6.46
N GLY A 9 8.59 -21.28 6.26
CA GLY A 9 9.49 -20.95 5.16
C GLY A 9 10.00 -19.50 5.30
N ARG A 10 9.70 -18.65 4.30
CA ARG A 10 9.97 -17.22 4.36
C ARG A 10 8.75 -16.38 4.79
N ALA A 11 7.55 -16.97 4.78
CA ALA A 11 6.34 -16.28 5.22
C ALA A 11 6.42 -15.96 6.72
N LYS A 12 6.11 -14.71 7.07
CA LYS A 12 6.25 -14.17 8.43
C LYS A 12 4.90 -13.78 9.02
N ARG A 13 4.69 -14.16 10.26
CA ARG A 13 3.64 -13.65 11.14
C ARG A 13 4.28 -12.72 12.16
N GLY A 14 4.01 -11.44 12.09
CA GLY A 14 4.64 -10.46 12.96
C GLY A 14 3.67 -9.46 13.58
N ARG A 15 4.22 -8.59 14.42
CA ARG A 15 3.51 -7.52 15.10
C ARG A 15 4.38 -6.27 15.14
N LEU A 16 3.86 -5.15 14.63
CA LEU A 16 4.52 -3.85 14.75
C LEU A 16 3.75 -2.97 15.74
N THR A 17 4.37 -2.71 16.90
CA THR A 17 3.81 -1.78 17.89
C THR A 17 4.24 -0.36 17.57
N THR A 18 3.27 0.54 17.49
CA THR A 18 3.45 1.96 17.16
C THR A 18 2.73 2.85 18.16
N VAL A 19 2.97 4.16 18.09
CA VAL A 19 2.27 5.16 18.95
C VAL A 19 0.78 5.27 18.67
N HIS A 20 0.32 4.83 17.47
CA HIS A 20 -1.08 4.88 17.07
C HIS A 20 -1.74 3.48 17.09
N GLY A 21 -1.15 2.53 17.78
CA GLY A 21 -1.67 1.17 17.91
C GLY A 21 -0.79 0.10 17.29
N VAL A 22 -1.30 -1.11 17.33
CA VAL A 22 -0.61 -2.32 16.88
C VAL A 22 -1.03 -2.67 15.45
N ILE A 23 -0.06 -3.08 14.65
CA ILE A 23 -0.27 -3.63 13.30
C ILE A 23 0.09 -5.11 13.34
N GLU A 24 -0.89 -5.97 13.12
CA GLU A 24 -0.71 -7.41 12.95
C GLU A 24 -0.37 -7.73 11.49
N THR A 25 0.76 -8.36 11.23
CA THR A 25 1.22 -8.66 9.87
C THR A 25 1.09 -10.15 9.53
N PRO A 26 0.89 -10.52 8.24
CA PRO A 26 0.76 -9.64 7.07
C PRO A 26 -0.48 -8.73 7.10
N VAL A 27 -0.38 -7.55 6.46
CA VAL A 27 -1.43 -6.52 6.47
C VAL A 27 -1.60 -5.88 5.10
N PHE A 28 -2.85 -5.56 4.73
CA PHE A 28 -3.17 -4.72 3.59
C PHE A 28 -3.54 -3.30 4.06
N MET A 29 -2.86 -2.30 3.54
CA MET A 29 -3.10 -0.90 3.84
C MET A 29 -4.14 -0.33 2.88
N ASN A 30 -5.26 0.16 3.41
CA ASN A 30 -6.32 0.72 2.58
C ASN A 30 -5.94 2.13 2.11
N VAL A 31 -5.92 2.33 0.78
CA VAL A 31 -5.40 3.56 0.16
C VAL A 31 -6.38 4.72 0.27
N ALA A 32 -6.08 5.66 1.15
CA ALA A 32 -6.79 6.90 1.41
C ALA A 32 -6.01 8.10 0.84
N THR A 33 -5.79 8.15 -0.46
CA THR A 33 -4.90 9.05 -1.21
C THR A 33 -4.84 10.48 -0.65
N ALA A 34 -5.99 11.13 -0.52
CA ALA A 34 -6.10 12.52 -0.02
C ALA A 34 -6.77 12.58 1.36
N GLY A 35 -6.43 11.65 2.26
CA GLY A 35 -7.05 11.52 3.56
C GLY A 35 -8.45 10.89 3.54
N ALA A 36 -8.84 10.28 2.41
CA ALA A 36 -10.12 9.59 2.26
C ALA A 36 -10.03 8.50 1.18
N ILE A 37 -10.79 7.43 1.36
CA ILE A 37 -10.90 6.37 0.36
C ILE A 37 -11.86 6.80 -0.76
N LYS A 38 -11.39 6.71 -2.00
CA LYS A 38 -12.25 6.96 -3.17
C LYS A 38 -13.38 5.93 -3.23
N GLY A 39 -14.61 6.39 -2.99
CA GLY A 39 -15.81 5.55 -2.88
C GLY A 39 -16.69 5.95 -1.71
N GLY A 40 -16.33 7.02 -0.99
CA GLY A 40 -17.17 7.63 0.03
C GLY A 40 -17.24 6.84 1.33
N LEU A 41 -16.13 6.24 1.77
CA LEU A 41 -16.04 5.58 3.06
C LEU A 41 -15.57 6.56 4.14
N SER A 42 -16.25 6.54 5.27
CA SER A 42 -15.86 7.24 6.50
C SER A 42 -14.85 6.44 7.32
N SER A 43 -14.26 7.07 8.34
CA SER A 43 -13.42 6.38 9.32
C SER A 43 -14.19 5.26 10.05
N ASP A 44 -15.47 5.47 10.34
CA ASP A 44 -16.33 4.45 10.97
C ASP A 44 -16.53 3.23 10.07
N ASP A 45 -16.65 3.45 8.74
CA ASP A 45 -16.68 2.35 7.76
C ASP A 45 -15.35 1.57 7.79
N LEU A 46 -14.21 2.26 7.85
CA LEU A 46 -12.90 1.62 7.91
C LEU A 46 -12.72 0.80 9.19
N HIS A 47 -13.20 1.28 10.33
CA HIS A 47 -13.24 0.50 11.57
C HIS A 47 -14.09 -0.77 11.40
N THR A 48 -15.28 -0.63 10.81
CA THR A 48 -16.23 -1.73 10.61
C THR A 48 -15.66 -2.85 9.72
N ILE A 49 -14.85 -2.50 8.73
CA ILE A 49 -14.22 -3.49 7.84
C ILE A 49 -12.84 -3.98 8.31
N GLY A 50 -12.43 -3.65 9.54
CA GLY A 50 -11.19 -4.16 10.13
C GLY A 50 -9.91 -3.53 9.58
N THR A 51 -9.96 -2.33 9.00
CA THR A 51 -8.75 -1.62 8.53
C THR A 51 -7.79 -1.39 9.70
N GLN A 52 -6.56 -1.86 9.58
CA GLN A 52 -5.52 -1.62 10.57
C GLN A 52 -4.68 -0.39 10.24
N VAL A 53 -4.37 -0.18 8.97
CA VAL A 53 -3.50 0.91 8.49
C VAL A 53 -4.16 1.59 7.30
N ALA A 54 -4.22 2.93 7.33
CA ALA A 54 -4.55 3.74 6.16
C ALA A 54 -3.26 4.22 5.48
N LEU A 55 -3.21 4.20 4.15
CA LEU A 55 -2.12 4.78 3.38
C LEU A 55 -2.58 6.10 2.77
N CYS A 56 -1.83 7.19 3.03
CA CYS A 56 -2.09 8.52 2.47
C CYS A 56 -0.93 8.97 1.57
N ASN A 57 -1.23 9.75 0.53
CA ASN A 57 -0.22 10.19 -0.41
C ASN A 57 0.34 11.57 -0.05
N THR A 58 1.63 11.61 0.20
CA THR A 58 2.39 12.82 0.55
C THR A 58 2.23 13.93 -0.48
N TYR A 59 2.46 13.64 -1.76
CA TYR A 59 2.32 14.62 -2.84
C TYR A 59 0.91 15.22 -2.92
N HIS A 60 -0.13 14.37 -2.91
CA HIS A 60 -1.50 14.85 -3.04
C HIS A 60 -1.91 15.74 -1.87
N LEU A 61 -1.52 15.38 -0.64
CA LEU A 61 -1.83 16.16 0.56
C LEU A 61 -1.00 17.44 0.67
N HIS A 62 0.25 17.43 0.17
CA HIS A 62 1.08 18.63 0.06
C HIS A 62 0.45 19.67 -0.89
N VAL A 63 0.03 19.22 -2.08
CA VAL A 63 -0.57 20.12 -3.07
C VAL A 63 -1.97 20.57 -2.64
N ARG A 64 -2.75 19.70 -2.00
CA ARG A 64 -4.11 20.02 -1.49
C ARG A 64 -4.50 19.10 -0.35
N PRO A 65 -4.82 19.58 0.84
CA PRO A 65 -5.06 21.00 1.21
C PRO A 65 -3.79 21.78 1.58
N GLY A 66 -2.61 21.13 1.54
CA GLY A 66 -1.33 21.63 2.04
C GLY A 66 -0.99 21.03 3.40
N ASP A 67 0.21 20.47 3.52
CA ASP A 67 0.71 19.80 4.72
C ASP A 67 0.81 20.73 5.93
N GLU A 68 1.15 22.02 5.72
CA GLU A 68 1.16 23.02 6.78
C GLU A 68 -0.26 23.28 7.37
N LEU A 69 -1.31 23.20 6.55
CA LEU A 69 -2.68 23.26 7.06
C LEU A 69 -2.97 22.04 7.93
N VAL A 70 -2.60 20.85 7.47
CA VAL A 70 -2.79 19.59 8.20
C VAL A 70 -2.01 19.63 9.53
N ARG A 71 -0.76 20.12 9.52
CA ARG A 71 0.05 20.31 10.72
C ARG A 71 -0.66 21.19 11.76
N ARG A 72 -1.20 22.35 11.35
CA ARG A 72 -1.96 23.24 12.25
C ARG A 72 -3.23 22.61 12.81
N ARG A 73 -3.73 21.53 12.21
CA ARG A 73 -4.88 20.75 12.69
C ARG A 73 -4.46 19.53 13.54
N GLY A 74 -3.17 19.39 13.87
CA GLY A 74 -2.64 18.31 14.69
C GLY A 74 -2.25 17.06 13.91
N GLY A 75 -2.09 17.15 12.58
CA GLY A 75 -1.75 16.04 11.70
C GLY A 75 -2.96 15.32 11.11
N LEU A 76 -2.70 14.25 10.35
CA LEU A 76 -3.74 13.47 9.65
C LEU A 76 -4.72 12.78 10.58
N HIS A 77 -4.26 12.26 11.72
CA HIS A 77 -5.10 11.51 12.65
C HIS A 77 -6.35 12.30 13.09
N PRO A 78 -6.22 13.48 13.73
CA PRO A 78 -7.39 14.28 14.07
C PRO A 78 -8.08 14.86 12.83
N PHE A 79 -7.34 15.18 11.77
CA PHE A 79 -7.90 15.74 10.53
C PHE A 79 -8.87 14.77 9.83
N MET A 80 -8.53 13.47 9.81
CA MET A 80 -9.34 12.40 9.25
C MET A 80 -10.32 11.76 10.26
N ARG A 81 -10.20 12.08 11.56
CA ARG A 81 -10.83 11.32 12.66
C ARG A 81 -10.46 9.85 12.62
N TRP A 82 -9.18 9.56 12.39
CA TRP A 82 -8.64 8.21 12.33
C TRP A 82 -7.62 8.00 13.46
N ASP A 83 -7.83 6.97 14.28
CA ASP A 83 -7.07 6.71 15.51
C ASP A 83 -6.08 5.54 15.38
N ARG A 84 -6.02 4.90 14.21
CA ARG A 84 -5.09 3.79 13.93
C ARG A 84 -3.92 4.25 13.07
N PRO A 85 -2.88 3.40 12.89
CA PRO A 85 -1.71 3.77 12.10
C PRO A 85 -2.02 4.31 10.71
N ILE A 86 -1.21 5.29 10.28
CA ILE A 86 -1.19 5.84 8.92
C ILE A 86 0.22 5.69 8.39
N LEU A 87 0.35 5.14 7.17
CA LEU A 87 1.58 5.23 6.40
C LEU A 87 1.42 6.35 5.36
N THR A 88 2.45 7.21 5.22
CA THR A 88 2.54 8.15 4.09
C THR A 88 3.61 7.67 3.12
N ASP A 89 3.26 7.66 1.81
CA ASP A 89 4.26 7.38 0.77
C ASP A 89 5.31 8.49 0.67
N SER A 90 6.38 8.26 -0.10
CA SER A 90 7.45 9.24 -0.28
C SER A 90 7.06 10.48 -1.10
N GLY A 91 5.98 10.37 -1.89
CA GLY A 91 5.65 11.32 -2.96
C GLY A 91 6.46 11.09 -4.24
N GLY A 92 7.51 10.27 -4.21
CA GLY A 92 8.42 10.03 -5.34
C GLY A 92 7.70 9.44 -6.55
N PHE A 93 6.93 8.38 -6.38
CA PHE A 93 6.22 7.74 -7.49
C PHE A 93 5.29 8.71 -8.24
N GLN A 94 4.56 9.58 -7.53
CA GLN A 94 3.65 10.56 -8.15
C GLN A 94 4.45 11.62 -8.93
N VAL A 95 5.59 12.02 -8.41
CA VAL A 95 6.53 12.91 -9.10
C VAL A 95 7.03 12.27 -10.40
N PHE A 96 7.31 10.96 -10.40
CA PHE A 96 7.79 10.24 -11.57
C PHE A 96 6.67 9.86 -12.54
N SER A 97 5.47 9.59 -12.10
CA SER A 97 4.35 9.13 -12.92
C SER A 97 3.47 10.24 -13.50
N LEU A 98 3.38 11.39 -12.83
CA LEU A 98 2.45 12.47 -13.20
C LEU A 98 3.13 13.66 -13.92
N ALA A 99 4.45 13.71 -13.99
CA ALA A 99 5.17 14.86 -14.50
C ALA A 99 5.83 14.58 -15.87
N ASP A 100 5.25 15.08 -16.95
CA ASP A 100 5.83 15.03 -18.30
C ASP A 100 7.13 15.86 -18.43
N LEU A 101 7.30 16.89 -17.58
CA LEU A 101 8.45 17.77 -17.53
C LEU A 101 9.05 17.79 -16.12
N ARG A 102 10.03 16.91 -15.89
CA ARG A 102 10.77 16.82 -14.64
C ARG A 102 12.27 16.99 -14.87
N SER A 103 12.95 17.60 -13.91
CA SER A 103 14.40 17.65 -13.84
C SER A 103 14.84 16.94 -12.56
N ILE A 104 15.57 15.83 -12.70
CA ILE A 104 16.13 15.06 -11.60
C ILE A 104 17.58 15.48 -11.42
N LYS A 105 17.94 15.86 -10.19
CA LYS A 105 19.29 16.22 -9.78
C LYS A 105 19.63 15.53 -8.47
N GLU A 106 20.86 15.66 -8.00
CA GLU A 106 21.27 15.10 -6.71
C GLU A 106 20.51 15.73 -5.54
N GLU A 107 20.14 17.00 -5.64
CA GLU A 107 19.40 17.73 -4.61
C GLU A 107 17.96 17.22 -4.47
N GLY A 108 17.32 16.83 -5.58
CA GLY A 108 15.94 16.41 -5.65
C GLY A 108 15.34 16.56 -7.05
N VAL A 109 14.03 16.65 -7.13
CA VAL A 109 13.27 16.69 -8.38
C VAL A 109 12.45 17.98 -8.46
N THR A 110 12.57 18.69 -9.57
CA THR A 110 11.68 19.82 -9.90
C THR A 110 10.67 19.37 -10.95
N PHE A 111 9.39 19.61 -10.68
CA PHE A 111 8.29 19.22 -11.56
C PHE A 111 7.12 20.23 -11.48
N ARG A 112 6.07 20.00 -12.25
CA ARG A 112 4.86 20.85 -12.24
C ARG A 112 3.68 20.16 -11.55
N SER A 113 2.96 20.94 -10.74
CA SER A 113 1.70 20.50 -10.13
C SER A 113 0.69 20.12 -11.21
N HIS A 114 0.04 18.96 -11.05
CA HIS A 114 -1.04 18.51 -11.95
C HIS A 114 -2.35 19.29 -11.76
N ILE A 115 -2.45 20.13 -10.72
CA ILE A 115 -3.66 20.91 -10.40
C ILE A 115 -3.65 22.24 -11.14
N ASP A 116 -2.53 22.98 -11.05
CA ASP A 116 -2.43 24.37 -11.50
C ASP A 116 -1.13 24.69 -12.26
N GLY A 117 -0.27 23.69 -12.45
CA GLY A 117 0.96 23.81 -13.23
C GLY A 117 2.10 24.59 -12.56
N HIS A 118 1.96 25.03 -11.29
CA HIS A 118 3.08 25.70 -10.62
C HIS A 118 4.26 24.75 -10.41
N LYS A 119 5.47 25.32 -10.31
CA LYS A 119 6.69 24.53 -10.07
C LYS A 119 6.78 24.10 -8.62
N ILE A 120 7.04 22.82 -8.40
CA ILE A 120 7.30 22.22 -7.10
C ILE A 120 8.71 21.64 -7.13
N PHE A 121 9.47 21.86 -6.06
CA PHE A 121 10.68 21.13 -5.77
C PHE A 121 10.42 20.15 -4.64
N MET A 122 10.88 18.91 -4.79
CA MET A 122 10.77 17.86 -3.77
C MET A 122 12.07 17.05 -3.77
N GLY A 123 12.72 17.02 -2.63
CA GLY A 123 13.88 16.19 -2.35
C GLY A 123 13.68 15.42 -1.05
N PRO A 124 14.72 14.74 -0.57
CA PRO A 124 14.67 13.99 0.67
C PRO A 124 14.20 14.82 1.86
N GLU A 125 14.74 16.01 2.05
CA GLU A 125 14.43 16.87 3.19
C GLU A 125 13.00 17.42 3.11
N GLU A 126 12.56 17.84 1.92
CA GLU A 126 11.19 18.33 1.70
C GLU A 126 10.17 17.21 1.92
N SER A 127 10.41 16.02 1.39
CA SER A 127 9.52 14.86 1.59
C SER A 127 9.39 14.51 3.08
N MET A 128 10.51 14.45 3.81
CA MET A 128 10.47 14.18 5.25
C MET A 128 9.77 15.30 6.01
N GLN A 129 9.99 16.57 5.67
CA GLN A 129 9.30 17.70 6.32
C GLN A 129 7.78 17.63 6.09
N ILE A 130 7.36 17.34 4.86
CA ILE A 130 5.93 17.20 4.54
C ILE A 130 5.31 16.04 5.34
N GLN A 131 5.94 14.87 5.36
CA GLN A 131 5.44 13.71 6.10
C GLN A 131 5.42 13.94 7.61
N SER A 132 6.39 14.69 8.15
CA SER A 132 6.41 15.14 9.54
C SER A 132 5.26 16.11 9.85
N ASN A 133 4.94 17.04 8.95
CA ASN A 133 3.79 17.93 9.07
C ASN A 133 2.46 17.17 9.03
N LEU A 134 2.38 16.14 8.19
CA LEU A 134 1.24 15.22 8.13
C LEU A 134 1.10 14.37 9.39
N GLY A 135 2.20 14.12 10.12
CA GLY A 135 2.22 13.40 11.39
C GLY A 135 1.85 11.93 11.26
N SER A 136 2.19 11.27 10.13
CA SER A 136 1.92 9.85 9.94
C SER A 136 2.68 8.98 10.94
N THR A 137 2.24 7.73 11.09
CA THR A 137 2.91 6.74 11.94
C THR A 137 4.18 6.23 11.29
N ILE A 138 4.13 5.97 9.98
CA ILE A 138 5.23 5.46 9.16
C ILE A 138 5.40 6.41 7.97
N ALA A 139 6.62 6.86 7.76
CA ALA A 139 7.03 7.64 6.59
C ALA A 139 7.90 6.79 5.66
N MET A 140 7.69 6.92 4.35
CA MET A 140 8.55 6.32 3.35
C MET A 140 9.68 7.26 2.97
N ALA A 141 10.90 6.75 2.86
CA ALA A 141 12.02 7.53 2.35
C ALA A 141 11.78 7.98 0.90
N PHE A 142 12.26 9.17 0.56
CA PHE A 142 12.18 9.67 -0.81
C PHE A 142 13.12 8.89 -1.72
N ASP A 143 12.61 8.38 -2.83
CA ASP A 143 13.31 7.50 -3.76
C ASP A 143 13.12 7.92 -5.20
N GLU A 144 13.98 7.44 -6.08
CA GLU A 144 13.77 7.47 -7.52
C GLU A 144 13.27 6.13 -8.01
N CYS A 145 12.05 6.10 -8.57
CA CYS A 145 11.44 4.91 -9.15
C CYS A 145 11.70 4.88 -10.67
N PRO A 146 12.70 4.11 -11.15
CA PRO A 146 12.94 3.97 -12.57
C PRO A 146 11.76 3.28 -13.27
N PRO A 147 11.47 3.56 -14.56
CA PRO A 147 10.53 2.78 -15.34
C PRO A 147 10.94 1.30 -15.39
N ALA A 148 9.95 0.38 -15.42
CA ALA A 148 10.22 -1.07 -15.43
C ALA A 148 11.13 -1.54 -16.57
N LEU A 149 11.01 -0.89 -17.74
CA LEU A 149 11.80 -1.18 -18.95
C LEU A 149 13.04 -0.29 -19.11
N ALA A 150 13.42 0.44 -18.06
CA ALA A 150 14.62 1.27 -18.11
C ALA A 150 15.88 0.43 -18.31
N GLN A 151 16.82 0.96 -19.09
CA GLN A 151 18.10 0.30 -19.33
C GLN A 151 18.98 0.34 -18.08
N ARG A 152 19.86 -0.65 -17.95
CA ARG A 152 20.76 -0.80 -16.80
C ARG A 152 21.61 0.45 -16.52
N GLU A 153 22.05 1.11 -17.57
CA GLU A 153 22.87 2.33 -17.53
C GLU A 153 22.15 3.51 -16.87
N TYR A 154 20.81 3.49 -16.87
CA TYR A 154 19.98 4.45 -16.14
C TYR A 154 19.69 3.97 -14.72
N VAL A 155 19.37 2.66 -14.57
CA VAL A 155 18.92 2.10 -13.28
C VAL A 155 20.02 2.14 -12.23
N ALA A 156 21.26 1.76 -12.57
CA ALA A 156 22.34 1.71 -11.61
C ALA A 156 22.63 3.07 -10.92
N PRO A 157 22.88 4.19 -11.66
CA PRO A 157 23.08 5.49 -11.01
C PRO A 157 21.84 6.04 -10.30
N SER A 158 20.62 5.65 -10.73
CA SER A 158 19.37 5.99 -10.05
C SER A 158 19.29 5.33 -8.67
N VAL A 159 19.69 4.07 -8.57
CA VAL A 159 19.71 3.32 -7.30
C VAL A 159 20.78 3.89 -6.35
N GLU A 160 21.96 4.21 -6.84
CA GLU A 160 22.99 4.89 -6.04
C GLU A 160 22.48 6.24 -5.49
N ARG A 161 21.76 7.02 -6.29
CA ARG A 161 21.12 8.26 -5.85
C ARG A 161 20.09 8.00 -4.77
N THR A 162 19.24 6.98 -4.95
CA THR A 162 18.24 6.57 -3.95
C THR A 162 18.90 6.21 -2.62
N THR A 163 20.05 5.52 -2.64
CA THR A 163 20.83 5.21 -1.43
C THR A 163 21.30 6.49 -0.71
N ARG A 164 21.83 7.47 -1.46
CA ARG A 164 22.25 8.76 -0.88
C ARG A 164 21.06 9.57 -0.35
N TRP A 165 19.94 9.56 -1.06
CA TRP A 165 18.70 10.19 -0.63
C TRP A 165 18.14 9.56 0.64
N LEU A 166 18.23 8.25 0.77
CA LEU A 166 17.82 7.54 2.00
C LEU A 166 18.63 8.00 3.22
N ALA A 167 19.95 8.17 3.07
CA ALA A 167 20.78 8.69 4.15
C ALA A 167 20.36 10.12 4.58
N ARG A 168 20.02 10.97 3.62
CA ARG A 168 19.48 12.32 3.86
C ARG A 168 18.10 12.28 4.54
N CYS A 169 17.20 11.41 4.06
CA CYS A 169 15.90 11.19 4.70
C CYS A 169 16.06 10.77 6.17
N ARG A 170 16.95 9.82 6.45
CA ARG A 170 17.23 9.35 7.82
C ARG A 170 17.73 10.50 8.72
N ALA A 171 18.70 11.27 8.25
CA ALA A 171 19.23 12.41 9.00
C ALA A 171 18.14 13.45 9.27
N LYS A 172 17.33 13.78 8.25
CA LYS A 172 16.23 14.73 8.40
C LYS A 172 15.14 14.23 9.34
N MET A 173 14.79 12.95 9.28
CA MET A 173 13.82 12.34 10.19
C MET A 173 14.30 12.41 11.65
N GLN A 174 15.58 12.12 11.92
CA GLN A 174 16.16 12.22 13.26
C GLN A 174 16.10 13.66 13.78
N GLU A 175 16.44 14.65 12.95
CA GLU A 175 16.29 16.07 13.28
C GLU A 175 14.85 16.39 13.65
N LEU A 176 13.88 16.03 12.80
CA LEU A 176 12.46 16.33 13.00
C LEU A 176 11.92 15.65 14.26
N ASN A 177 12.24 14.37 14.49
CA ASN A 177 11.78 13.65 15.68
C ASN A 177 12.39 14.18 16.99
N SER A 178 13.50 14.92 16.93
CA SER A 178 14.09 15.59 18.10
C SER A 178 13.40 16.90 18.49
N ARG A 179 12.64 17.52 17.59
CA ARG A 179 12.01 18.83 17.79
C ARG A 179 10.74 18.71 18.62
N GLU A 180 10.50 19.67 19.51
CA GLU A 180 9.30 19.69 20.36
C GLU A 180 8.02 20.02 19.60
N ASP A 181 8.12 20.76 18.50
CA ASP A 181 6.98 21.22 17.70
C ASP A 181 6.56 20.22 16.60
N THR A 182 7.18 19.03 16.56
CA THR A 182 6.84 17.95 15.62
C THR A 182 5.53 17.26 16.03
N VAL A 183 4.64 17.05 15.07
CA VAL A 183 3.32 16.43 15.29
C VAL A 183 3.46 15.01 15.86
N ASN A 184 4.31 14.19 15.25
CA ASN A 184 4.62 12.84 15.75
C ASN A 184 6.14 12.64 15.86
N ARG A 185 6.67 12.72 17.08
CA ARG A 185 8.10 12.57 17.38
C ARG A 185 8.60 11.12 17.37
N GLN A 186 7.71 10.16 17.15
CA GLN A 186 8.01 8.73 17.07
C GLN A 186 7.64 8.17 15.70
N GLN A 187 7.72 9.02 14.66
CA GLN A 187 7.46 8.62 13.29
C GLN A 187 8.55 7.63 12.84
N LEU A 188 8.12 6.48 12.30
CA LEU A 188 8.99 5.42 11.80
C LEU A 188 9.41 5.72 10.36
N LEU A 189 10.61 5.29 9.97
CA LEU A 189 11.14 5.45 8.62
C LEU A 189 11.34 4.10 7.94
N PHE A 190 10.70 3.91 6.78
CA PHE A 190 10.93 2.76 5.92
C PHE A 190 11.75 3.18 4.70
N GLY A 191 12.83 2.42 4.43
CA GLY A 191 13.64 2.57 3.21
C GLY A 191 13.06 1.80 2.04
N ILE A 192 13.39 2.22 0.81
CA ILE A 192 12.85 1.61 -0.41
C ILE A 192 14.00 1.01 -1.22
N ASN A 193 13.95 -0.31 -1.43
CA ASN A 193 14.80 -1.00 -2.39
C ASN A 193 14.31 -0.73 -3.82
N GLN A 194 15.21 -0.31 -4.70
CA GLN A 194 14.98 -0.09 -6.11
C GLN A 194 15.98 -0.90 -6.96
N GLY A 195 15.75 -1.03 -8.27
CA GLY A 195 16.65 -1.76 -9.17
C GLY A 195 15.95 -2.35 -10.41
N ALA A 196 14.71 -1.91 -10.71
CA ALA A 196 13.88 -2.48 -11.78
C ALA A 196 13.85 -4.02 -11.69
N VAL A 197 14.14 -4.74 -12.76
CA VAL A 197 14.19 -6.21 -12.80
C VAL A 197 15.63 -6.78 -12.75
N PHE A 198 16.62 -5.98 -12.36
CA PHE A 198 18.02 -6.39 -12.30
C PHE A 198 18.36 -6.93 -10.91
N ASN A 199 18.39 -8.25 -10.76
CA ASN A 199 18.58 -8.92 -9.47
C ASN A 199 19.88 -8.54 -8.76
N ASP A 200 20.99 -8.41 -9.47
CA ASP A 200 22.27 -8.00 -8.90
C ASP A 200 22.21 -6.58 -8.31
N ILE A 201 21.62 -5.62 -9.03
CA ILE A 201 21.42 -4.24 -8.52
C ILE A 201 20.49 -4.27 -7.29
N ARG A 202 19.41 -5.06 -7.33
CA ARG A 202 18.48 -5.24 -6.21
C ARG A 202 19.18 -5.78 -4.97
N ILE A 203 19.99 -6.82 -5.14
CA ILE A 203 20.74 -7.47 -4.05
C ILE A 203 21.72 -6.49 -3.41
N ASP A 204 22.52 -5.80 -4.22
CA ASP A 204 23.51 -4.84 -3.71
C ASP A 204 22.84 -3.67 -3.00
N HIS A 205 21.72 -3.17 -3.55
CA HIS A 205 20.94 -2.12 -2.88
C HIS A 205 20.27 -2.63 -1.59
N ALA A 206 19.73 -3.87 -1.57
CA ALA A 206 19.15 -4.43 -0.35
C ALA A 206 20.18 -4.51 0.79
N LYS A 207 21.40 -4.96 0.49
CA LYS A 207 22.51 -4.96 1.45
C LYS A 207 22.84 -3.56 1.94
N ALA A 208 23.00 -2.58 1.01
CA ALA A 208 23.35 -1.21 1.36
C ALA A 208 22.32 -0.53 2.27
N ILE A 209 21.00 -0.69 1.98
CA ILE A 209 19.97 -0.09 2.83
C ILE A 209 19.79 -0.83 4.16
N SER A 210 20.08 -2.13 4.22
CA SER A 210 19.99 -2.92 5.45
C SER A 210 21.01 -2.47 6.50
N GLU A 211 22.19 -1.98 6.08
CA GLU A 211 23.22 -1.41 6.97
C GLU A 211 22.79 -0.07 7.61
N MET A 212 21.73 0.56 7.14
CA MET A 212 21.23 1.84 7.66
C MET A 212 20.33 1.69 8.91
N GLU A 213 20.03 0.47 9.36
CA GLU A 213 19.26 0.19 10.58
C GLU A 213 17.91 0.94 10.64
N LEU A 214 17.07 0.78 9.63
CA LEU A 214 15.77 1.43 9.53
C LEU A 214 14.68 0.67 10.33
N ASP A 215 13.50 1.29 10.47
CA ASP A 215 12.36 0.66 11.14
C ASP A 215 11.67 -0.40 10.28
N GLY A 216 11.83 -0.32 8.95
CA GLY A 216 11.31 -1.28 7.98
C GLY A 216 11.87 -1.03 6.59
N TYR A 217 11.58 -1.96 5.68
CA TYR A 217 12.11 -1.95 4.31
C TYR A 217 11.01 -2.23 3.31
N ALA A 218 11.04 -1.53 2.18
CA ALA A 218 10.10 -1.75 1.09
C ALA A 218 10.82 -2.21 -0.18
N VAL A 219 10.12 -2.99 -1.00
CA VAL A 219 10.50 -3.29 -2.38
C VAL A 219 9.61 -2.45 -3.29
N GLY A 220 10.19 -1.43 -3.90
CA GLY A 220 9.51 -0.52 -4.81
C GLY A 220 9.82 -0.81 -6.28
N GLY A 221 9.15 -0.09 -7.20
CA GLY A 221 9.38 -0.17 -8.63
C GLY A 221 9.00 -1.50 -9.26
N LEU A 222 8.04 -2.20 -8.69
CA LEU A 222 7.39 -3.39 -9.24
C LEU A 222 5.89 -3.11 -9.48
N ALA A 223 5.20 -4.00 -10.23
CA ALA A 223 3.84 -3.80 -10.72
C ALA A 223 3.67 -2.53 -11.59
N VAL A 224 4.72 -2.19 -12.35
CA VAL A 224 4.80 -1.01 -13.22
C VAL A 224 5.09 -1.38 -14.69
N GLY A 225 4.89 -2.66 -15.08
CA GLY A 225 4.97 -3.15 -16.46
C GLY A 225 5.73 -4.46 -16.67
N GLU A 226 6.38 -5.01 -15.63
CA GLU A 226 6.97 -6.33 -15.65
C GLU A 226 5.89 -7.44 -15.54
N THR A 227 6.26 -8.69 -15.87
CA THR A 227 5.37 -9.84 -15.66
C THR A 227 5.32 -10.27 -14.19
N HIS A 228 4.31 -11.05 -13.80
CA HIS A 228 4.23 -11.60 -12.44
C HIS A 228 5.44 -12.49 -12.12
N GLU A 229 5.91 -13.29 -13.07
CA GLU A 229 7.08 -14.14 -12.91
C GLU A 229 8.35 -13.33 -12.65
N GLN A 230 8.54 -12.22 -13.37
CA GLN A 230 9.66 -11.29 -13.14
C GLN A 230 9.56 -10.64 -11.75
N MET A 231 8.36 -10.24 -11.33
CA MET A 231 8.14 -9.70 -9.98
C MET A 231 8.51 -10.75 -8.90
N TYR A 232 8.06 -11.99 -9.06
CA TYR A 232 8.37 -13.06 -8.10
C TYR A 232 9.85 -13.39 -8.08
N ASP A 233 10.51 -13.46 -9.24
CA ASP A 233 11.95 -13.64 -9.34
C ASP A 233 12.74 -12.55 -8.62
N VAL A 234 12.34 -11.28 -8.78
CA VAL A 234 12.93 -10.16 -8.03
C VAL A 234 12.75 -10.33 -6.52
N LEU A 235 11.56 -10.73 -6.04
CA LEU A 235 11.32 -10.97 -4.62
C LEU A 235 12.17 -12.12 -4.09
N ASP A 236 12.28 -13.21 -4.84
CA ASP A 236 13.08 -14.37 -4.46
C ASP A 236 14.56 -14.03 -4.28
N HIS A 237 15.09 -13.08 -5.08
CA HIS A 237 16.48 -12.64 -5.03
C HIS A 237 16.73 -11.47 -4.08
N THR A 238 15.72 -10.64 -3.79
CA THR A 238 15.90 -9.40 -2.99
C THR A 238 15.60 -9.60 -1.51
N VAL A 239 14.45 -10.21 -1.20
CA VAL A 239 13.94 -10.31 0.18
C VAL A 239 14.91 -11.04 1.13
N PRO A 240 15.65 -12.08 0.70
CA PRO A 240 16.63 -12.74 1.58
C PRO A 240 17.77 -11.84 2.10
N TYR A 241 17.98 -10.68 1.51
CA TYR A 241 19.00 -9.71 1.92
C TYR A 241 18.44 -8.56 2.74
N LEU A 242 17.14 -8.53 3.01
CA LEU A 242 16.50 -7.60 3.94
C LEU A 242 16.43 -8.22 5.34
N PRO A 243 16.51 -7.42 6.43
CA PRO A 243 16.44 -7.92 7.80
C PRO A 243 15.13 -8.66 8.09
N VAL A 244 15.22 -9.92 8.53
CA VAL A 244 14.05 -10.76 8.84
C VAL A 244 13.26 -10.27 10.06
N ASP A 245 13.93 -9.62 10.99
CA ASP A 245 13.39 -9.01 12.21
C ASP A 245 12.82 -7.61 12.00
N LYS A 246 12.60 -7.22 10.75
CA LYS A 246 11.96 -5.97 10.34
C LYS A 246 10.81 -6.24 9.38
N PRO A 247 9.80 -5.36 9.35
CA PRO A 247 8.73 -5.49 8.39
C PRO A 247 9.23 -5.23 6.96
N THR A 248 8.71 -6.03 6.00
CA THR A 248 9.00 -5.89 4.58
C THR A 248 7.74 -5.54 3.82
N TYR A 249 7.77 -4.46 3.05
CA TYR A 249 6.62 -3.92 2.33
C TYR A 249 6.80 -4.03 0.81
N LEU A 250 5.86 -4.65 0.11
CA LEU A 250 5.80 -4.68 -1.35
C LEU A 250 4.83 -3.60 -1.83
N MET A 251 5.38 -2.55 -2.45
CA MET A 251 4.64 -1.33 -2.80
C MET A 251 3.76 -1.53 -4.04
N GLY A 252 2.50 -1.09 -3.95
CA GLY A 252 1.57 -1.03 -5.09
C GLY A 252 1.01 -2.38 -5.54
N VAL A 253 1.27 -3.46 -4.83
CA VAL A 253 0.81 -4.83 -5.14
C VAL A 253 -0.29 -5.25 -4.16
N GLY A 254 -1.40 -5.82 -4.55
CA GLY A 254 -1.96 -5.99 -5.83
C GLY A 254 -3.19 -6.91 -5.87
N THR A 255 -3.12 -7.92 -6.69
CA THR A 255 -4.18 -8.92 -6.74
C THR A 255 -4.12 -9.87 -5.56
N PRO A 256 -5.24 -10.54 -5.16
CA PRO A 256 -5.21 -11.53 -4.10
C PRO A 256 -4.17 -12.63 -4.32
N GLN A 257 -3.98 -13.10 -5.57
CA GLN A 257 -2.97 -14.07 -5.95
C GLN A 257 -1.56 -13.54 -5.69
N ASN A 258 -1.26 -12.30 -6.12
CA ASN A 258 0.07 -11.70 -5.91
C ASN A 258 0.37 -11.51 -4.41
N ILE A 259 -0.65 -11.23 -3.60
CA ILE A 259 -0.50 -11.12 -2.13
C ILE A 259 -0.08 -12.49 -1.55
N LEU A 260 -0.79 -13.56 -1.89
CA LEU A 260 -0.45 -14.92 -1.43
C LEU A 260 0.97 -15.33 -1.83
N GLU A 261 1.35 -15.07 -3.08
CA GLU A 261 2.69 -15.35 -3.61
C GLU A 261 3.78 -14.52 -2.91
N ALA A 262 3.49 -13.25 -2.62
CA ALA A 262 4.46 -12.37 -1.98
C ALA A 262 4.60 -12.65 -0.48
N VAL A 263 3.51 -13.03 0.22
CA VAL A 263 3.59 -13.47 1.63
C VAL A 263 4.51 -14.69 1.76
N GLU A 264 4.38 -15.68 0.88
CA GLU A 264 5.28 -16.86 0.85
C GLU A 264 6.76 -16.45 0.73
N ARG A 265 7.03 -15.32 0.06
CA ARG A 265 8.37 -14.76 -0.14
C ARG A 265 8.86 -13.83 0.96
N GLY A 266 8.05 -13.64 2.03
CA GLY A 266 8.44 -12.89 3.22
C GLY A 266 7.96 -11.44 3.26
N ILE A 267 6.96 -11.07 2.47
CA ILE A 267 6.35 -9.74 2.50
C ILE A 267 5.30 -9.64 3.62
N ASP A 268 5.34 -8.53 4.36
CA ASP A 268 4.46 -8.26 5.50
C ASP A 268 3.41 -7.19 5.23
N PHE A 269 3.71 -6.17 4.41
CA PHE A 269 2.86 -5.02 4.13
C PHE A 269 2.53 -4.94 2.66
N PHE A 270 1.29 -4.57 2.37
CA PHE A 270 0.78 -4.41 1.02
C PHE A 270 -0.10 -3.17 0.93
N ASP A 271 -0.12 -2.55 -0.24
CA ASP A 271 -1.12 -1.57 -0.66
C ASP A 271 -1.44 -1.76 -2.14
N CYS A 272 -2.63 -1.42 -2.52
CA CYS A 272 -3.00 -1.24 -3.93
C CYS A 272 -4.31 -0.46 -4.05
N VAL A 273 -4.44 0.31 -5.12
CA VAL A 273 -5.70 0.98 -5.45
C VAL A 273 -6.74 0.06 -6.08
N TYR A 274 -6.36 -1.18 -6.44
CA TYR A 274 -7.25 -2.12 -7.15
C TYR A 274 -8.56 -2.39 -6.43
N PRO A 275 -8.63 -2.67 -5.11
CA PRO A 275 -9.89 -2.95 -4.47
C PRO A 275 -10.92 -1.85 -4.68
N SER A 276 -10.54 -0.59 -4.45
CA SER A 276 -11.43 0.54 -4.61
C SER A 276 -11.60 0.96 -6.07
N ARG A 277 -10.56 0.88 -6.91
CA ARG A 277 -10.63 1.23 -8.34
C ARG A 277 -11.52 0.24 -9.09
N ASN A 278 -11.25 -1.06 -8.96
CA ASN A 278 -11.98 -2.12 -9.67
C ASN A 278 -13.45 -2.15 -9.24
N SER A 279 -13.71 -1.98 -7.94
CA SER A 279 -15.08 -1.85 -7.45
C SER A 279 -15.83 -0.72 -8.14
N ARG A 280 -15.27 0.49 -8.25
CA ARG A 280 -15.94 1.61 -8.94
C ARG A 280 -16.26 1.31 -10.41
N HIS A 281 -15.56 0.36 -11.02
CA HIS A 281 -15.86 -0.14 -12.37
C HIS A 281 -16.85 -1.30 -12.39
N GLY A 282 -17.24 -1.82 -11.21
CA GLY A 282 -18.21 -2.90 -11.06
C GLY A 282 -17.57 -4.30 -10.96
N ASN A 283 -16.28 -4.37 -10.65
CA ASN A 283 -15.58 -5.63 -10.39
C ASN A 283 -15.49 -5.85 -8.88
N LEU A 284 -16.18 -6.88 -8.39
CA LEU A 284 -16.26 -7.21 -6.97
C LEU A 284 -15.52 -8.52 -6.72
N TYR A 285 -14.65 -8.53 -5.70
CA TYR A 285 -13.84 -9.70 -5.37
C TYR A 285 -14.61 -10.67 -4.47
N THR A 286 -14.52 -11.96 -4.80
CA THR A 286 -15.02 -13.07 -3.98
C THR A 286 -13.95 -14.14 -3.84
N LYS A 287 -14.14 -15.11 -2.95
CA LYS A 287 -13.24 -16.27 -2.82
C LYS A 287 -13.15 -17.08 -4.11
N LYS A 288 -14.21 -17.04 -4.93
CA LYS A 288 -14.27 -17.72 -6.23
C LYS A 288 -13.84 -16.84 -7.41
N GLY A 289 -13.15 -15.72 -7.15
CA GLY A 289 -12.66 -14.81 -8.19
C GLY A 289 -13.44 -13.51 -8.28
N THR A 290 -13.50 -12.90 -9.48
CA THR A 290 -14.07 -11.56 -9.68
C THR A 290 -15.46 -11.63 -10.28
N LEU A 291 -16.43 -11.01 -9.61
CA LEU A 291 -17.81 -10.85 -10.06
C LEU A 291 -17.97 -9.52 -10.81
N HIS A 292 -18.42 -9.58 -12.06
CA HIS A 292 -18.69 -8.40 -12.89
C HIS A 292 -20.15 -7.94 -12.73
N ILE A 293 -20.44 -7.16 -11.68
CA ILE A 293 -21.81 -6.84 -11.23
C ILE A 293 -22.70 -6.20 -12.31
N LYS A 294 -22.13 -5.56 -13.32
CA LYS A 294 -22.88 -4.94 -14.43
C LYS A 294 -23.41 -5.96 -15.45
N SER A 295 -23.01 -7.22 -15.36
CA SER A 295 -23.44 -8.29 -16.28
C SER A 295 -24.95 -8.49 -16.24
N ALA A 296 -25.55 -8.81 -17.40
CA ALA A 296 -27.00 -9.03 -17.52
C ALA A 296 -27.48 -10.21 -16.67
N ARG A 297 -26.64 -11.23 -16.44
CA ARG A 297 -26.97 -12.42 -15.63
C ARG A 297 -27.41 -12.11 -14.20
N TYR A 298 -27.00 -10.95 -13.65
CA TYR A 298 -27.34 -10.53 -12.29
C TYR A 298 -28.61 -9.67 -12.21
N ALA A 299 -29.36 -9.52 -13.32
CA ALA A 299 -30.54 -8.66 -13.35
C ALA A 299 -31.64 -9.12 -12.39
N GLU A 300 -31.74 -10.43 -12.17
CA GLU A 300 -32.74 -11.09 -11.31
C GLU A 300 -32.08 -11.99 -10.24
N ASP A 301 -30.81 -11.71 -9.89
CA ASP A 301 -30.05 -12.50 -8.91
C ASP A 301 -30.22 -11.91 -7.50
N ASP A 302 -31.02 -12.58 -6.68
CA ASP A 302 -31.32 -12.15 -5.31
C ASP A 302 -30.22 -12.49 -4.30
N ARG A 303 -29.18 -13.22 -4.69
CA ARG A 303 -28.06 -13.57 -3.79
C ARG A 303 -27.25 -12.33 -3.45
N PRO A 304 -26.57 -12.31 -2.28
CA PRO A 304 -25.57 -11.28 -1.95
C PRO A 304 -24.36 -11.37 -2.91
N ILE A 305 -23.43 -10.42 -2.82
CA ILE A 305 -22.16 -10.46 -3.60
C ILE A 305 -21.48 -11.82 -3.37
N GLU A 306 -21.37 -12.24 -2.11
CA GLU A 306 -20.78 -13.50 -1.72
C GLU A 306 -21.55 -14.09 -0.52
N GLU A 307 -22.00 -15.32 -0.65
CA GLU A 307 -22.66 -16.05 0.44
C GLU A 307 -21.66 -16.34 1.57
N GLY A 308 -22.08 -16.11 2.82
CA GLY A 308 -21.21 -16.28 3.99
C GLY A 308 -20.22 -15.13 4.22
N CYS A 309 -20.13 -14.14 3.33
CA CYS A 309 -19.27 -12.98 3.53
C CYS A 309 -19.75 -12.12 4.71
N GLY A 310 -18.82 -11.78 5.62
CA GLY A 310 -19.10 -10.98 6.81
C GLY A 310 -19.19 -9.47 6.58
N CYS A 311 -19.00 -8.97 5.36
CA CYS A 311 -19.03 -7.54 5.09
C CYS A 311 -20.42 -6.92 5.33
N PRO A 312 -20.52 -5.62 5.68
CA PRO A 312 -21.80 -4.97 5.94
C PRO A 312 -22.79 -5.05 4.77
N VAL A 313 -22.31 -5.12 3.53
CA VAL A 313 -23.16 -5.20 2.33
C VAL A 313 -23.80 -6.57 2.20
N CYS A 314 -23.01 -7.65 2.27
CA CYS A 314 -23.52 -9.02 2.18
C CYS A 314 -24.40 -9.38 3.37
N ARG A 315 -23.98 -9.04 4.59
CA ARG A 315 -24.78 -9.24 5.81
C ARG A 315 -26.07 -8.42 5.82
N GLY A 316 -26.06 -7.25 5.17
CA GLY A 316 -27.24 -6.41 5.03
C GLY A 316 -28.27 -6.96 4.04
N GLY A 317 -28.00 -8.08 3.35
CA GLY A 317 -28.92 -8.73 2.44
C GLY A 317 -29.13 -7.99 1.11
N TYR A 318 -28.22 -7.10 0.72
CA TYR A 318 -28.29 -6.42 -0.57
C TYR A 318 -28.01 -7.41 -1.71
N SER A 319 -28.99 -7.55 -2.61
CA SER A 319 -28.91 -8.50 -3.72
C SER A 319 -28.00 -8.00 -4.86
N ARG A 320 -27.46 -8.95 -5.63
CA ARG A 320 -26.72 -8.65 -6.87
C ARG A 320 -27.59 -7.87 -7.86
N ALA A 321 -28.88 -8.19 -7.95
CA ALA A 321 -29.84 -7.47 -8.79
C ALA A 321 -29.94 -6.00 -8.41
N TYR A 322 -30.07 -5.69 -7.12
CA TYR A 322 -30.12 -4.31 -6.63
C TYR A 322 -28.80 -3.57 -6.85
N LEU A 323 -27.66 -4.19 -6.51
CA LEU A 323 -26.35 -3.61 -6.76
C LEU A 323 -26.13 -3.34 -8.23
N ARG A 324 -26.48 -4.30 -9.10
CA ARG A 324 -26.42 -4.09 -10.56
C ARG A 324 -27.22 -2.88 -10.99
N HIS A 325 -28.45 -2.73 -10.49
CA HIS A 325 -29.30 -1.57 -10.74
C HIS A 325 -28.57 -0.28 -10.37
N LEU A 326 -28.02 -0.18 -9.13
CA LEU A 326 -27.30 1.00 -8.67
C LEU A 326 -26.10 1.34 -9.56
N TYR A 327 -25.29 0.34 -9.96
CA TYR A 327 -24.16 0.55 -10.86
C TYR A 327 -24.60 1.00 -12.27
N LYS A 328 -25.71 0.49 -12.79
CA LYS A 328 -26.26 0.91 -14.08
C LYS A 328 -26.87 2.31 -14.03
N ALA A 329 -27.51 2.65 -12.93
CA ALA A 329 -28.06 3.98 -12.67
C ALA A 329 -26.99 5.00 -12.23
N GLN A 330 -25.73 4.58 -12.07
CA GLN A 330 -24.61 5.41 -11.58
C GLN A 330 -24.86 6.04 -10.20
N GLU A 331 -25.64 5.35 -9.36
CA GLU A 331 -25.90 5.79 -7.99
C GLU A 331 -24.65 5.66 -7.11
N ALA A 332 -24.35 6.70 -6.34
CA ALA A 332 -23.20 6.76 -5.46
C ALA A 332 -23.22 5.63 -4.40
N LEU A 333 -24.42 5.21 -3.97
CA LEU A 333 -24.59 4.11 -3.02
C LEU A 333 -24.02 2.79 -3.56
N GLY A 334 -24.21 2.49 -4.85
CA GLY A 334 -23.64 1.28 -5.45
C GLY A 334 -22.11 1.30 -5.43
N LEU A 335 -21.51 2.44 -5.76
CA LEU A 335 -20.05 2.60 -5.70
C LEU A 335 -19.53 2.43 -4.27
N ARG A 336 -20.19 3.05 -3.28
CA ARG A 336 -19.82 2.94 -1.87
C ARG A 336 -19.91 1.48 -1.37
N MET A 337 -21.02 0.80 -1.67
CA MET A 337 -21.22 -0.60 -1.26
C MET A 337 -20.16 -1.53 -1.85
N GLY A 338 -19.87 -1.39 -3.14
CA GLY A 338 -18.85 -2.21 -3.77
C GLY A 338 -17.44 -1.96 -3.23
N VAL A 339 -17.08 -0.70 -2.94
CA VAL A 339 -15.78 -0.37 -2.32
C VAL A 339 -15.70 -0.95 -0.90
N LEU A 340 -16.78 -0.83 -0.12
CA LEU A 340 -16.86 -1.39 1.23
C LEU A 340 -16.66 -2.91 1.23
N HIS A 341 -17.33 -3.62 0.30
CA HIS A 341 -17.17 -5.06 0.13
C HIS A 341 -15.75 -5.45 -0.26
N ASN A 342 -15.18 -4.81 -1.29
CA ASN A 342 -13.84 -5.16 -1.77
C ASN A 342 -12.75 -4.92 -0.71
N LEU A 343 -12.82 -3.81 0.03
CA LEU A 343 -11.85 -3.55 1.09
C LEU A 343 -12.02 -4.52 2.26
N TYR A 344 -13.26 -4.88 2.62
CA TYR A 344 -13.50 -5.94 3.59
C TYR A 344 -12.88 -7.26 3.13
N TYR A 345 -13.07 -7.65 1.88
CA TYR A 345 -12.49 -8.87 1.31
C TYR A 345 -10.96 -8.90 1.48
N TYR A 346 -10.26 -7.80 1.16
CA TYR A 346 -8.81 -7.74 1.30
C TYR A 346 -8.37 -7.79 2.76
N ASN A 347 -9.02 -7.05 3.65
CA ASN A 347 -8.71 -7.09 5.08
C ASN A 347 -8.93 -8.48 5.67
N HIS A 348 -10.03 -9.14 5.27
CA HIS A 348 -10.36 -10.48 5.73
C HIS A 348 -9.42 -11.55 5.16
N LEU A 349 -9.00 -11.44 3.90
CA LEU A 349 -7.96 -12.30 3.33
C LEU A 349 -6.67 -12.23 4.17
N MET A 350 -6.28 -11.03 4.61
CA MET A 350 -5.11 -10.89 5.48
C MET A 350 -5.32 -11.52 6.87
N GLU A 351 -6.53 -11.51 7.41
CA GLU A 351 -6.87 -12.23 8.65
C GLU A 351 -6.75 -13.74 8.46
N GLU A 352 -7.27 -14.28 7.36
CA GLU A 352 -7.17 -15.71 7.02
C GLU A 352 -5.70 -16.12 6.82
N ILE A 353 -4.89 -15.31 6.16
CA ILE A 353 -3.43 -15.52 6.00
C ILE A 353 -2.75 -15.57 7.39
N ARG A 354 -3.01 -14.60 8.27
CA ARG A 354 -2.45 -14.61 9.63
C ARG A 354 -2.88 -15.84 10.42
N GLY A 355 -4.16 -16.22 10.34
CA GLY A 355 -4.69 -17.43 10.98
C GLY A 355 -4.03 -18.72 10.49
N SER A 356 -3.77 -18.82 9.18
CA SER A 356 -3.06 -19.97 8.61
C SER A 356 -1.59 -20.03 9.03
N LEU A 357 -0.92 -18.88 9.13
CA LEU A 357 0.43 -18.81 9.69
C LEU A 357 0.46 -19.17 11.19
N ASP A 358 -0.51 -18.67 11.96
CA ASP A 358 -0.64 -19.00 13.38
C ASP A 358 -0.89 -20.51 13.60
N SER A 359 -1.62 -21.17 12.71
CA SER A 359 -1.83 -22.64 12.75
C SER A 359 -0.65 -23.45 12.18
N GLY A 360 0.20 -22.84 11.34
CA GLY A 360 1.31 -23.51 10.67
C GLY A 360 0.86 -24.30 9.43
N ASP A 361 -0.13 -23.78 8.70
CA ASP A 361 -0.67 -24.37 7.46
C ASP A 361 -0.87 -23.29 6.38
N PHE A 362 0.06 -22.37 6.26
CA PHE A 362 -0.03 -21.35 5.22
C PHE A 362 0.04 -21.93 3.81
N ALA A 363 0.90 -22.92 3.59
CA ALA A 363 1.02 -23.57 2.29
C ALA A 363 -0.28 -24.26 1.84
N GLY A 364 -0.98 -24.96 2.75
CA GLY A 364 -2.29 -25.57 2.49
C GLY A 364 -3.37 -24.52 2.24
N PHE A 365 -3.41 -23.48 3.04
CA PHE A 365 -4.33 -22.33 2.86
C PHE A 365 -4.10 -21.66 1.50
N LYS A 366 -2.84 -21.31 1.16
CA LYS A 366 -2.49 -20.68 -0.13
C LYS A 366 -2.99 -21.49 -1.30
N LYS A 367 -2.68 -22.83 -1.30
CA LYS A 367 -3.12 -23.71 -2.39
C LYS A 367 -4.63 -23.68 -2.53
N LYS A 368 -5.37 -23.90 -1.44
CA LYS A 368 -6.84 -23.88 -1.46
C LYS A 368 -7.40 -22.56 -1.98
N ALA A 369 -6.87 -21.42 -1.51
CA ALA A 369 -7.34 -20.10 -1.94
C ALA A 369 -7.09 -19.86 -3.42
N LEU A 370 -5.93 -20.28 -3.96
CA LEU A 370 -5.63 -20.17 -5.39
C LEU A 370 -6.52 -21.05 -6.23
N ASP A 371 -6.80 -22.30 -5.81
CA ASP A 371 -7.69 -23.23 -6.49
C ASP A 371 -9.13 -22.66 -6.54
N GLU A 372 -9.65 -22.15 -5.41
CA GLU A 372 -10.98 -21.50 -5.34
C GLU A 372 -11.09 -20.29 -6.28
N MET A 373 -10.05 -19.44 -6.35
CA MET A 373 -10.03 -18.28 -7.26
C MET A 373 -10.03 -18.68 -8.74
N GLN A 374 -9.47 -19.86 -9.08
CA GLN A 374 -9.45 -20.37 -10.45
C GLN A 374 -10.77 -21.01 -10.89
N GLU A 375 -11.56 -21.56 -9.94
CA GLU A 375 -12.85 -22.14 -10.25
C GLU A 375 -13.80 -21.11 -10.90
N GLY A 376 -13.71 -19.85 -10.47
CA GLY A 376 -14.45 -18.71 -11.00
C GLY A 376 -15.96 -18.82 -10.80
N GLU A 377 -16.62 -17.75 -10.35
CA GLU A 377 -18.10 -17.70 -10.37
C GLU A 377 -18.69 -17.62 -11.80
N ASP A 378 -17.85 -17.29 -12.75
CA ASP A 378 -18.23 -16.86 -14.09
C ASP A 378 -17.92 -17.87 -15.20
N ARG A 379 -17.71 -19.14 -14.86
CA ARG A 379 -17.67 -20.25 -15.83
C ARG A 379 -19.04 -20.84 -16.11
#